data_f2846c3bf3af7cf89735dfb32fa1373f
#
_entry.id   f2846c3bf3af7cf89735dfb32fa1373f
#
_cell.length_a   1.000
_cell.length_b   1.000
_cell.length_c   1.000
_cell.angle_alpha   90.00
_cell.angle_beta   90.00
_cell.angle_gamma   90.00
#
_symmetry.space_group_name_H-M   'P 1'
#
loop_
_entity.id
_entity.type
_entity.pdbx_description
1 polymer ?
#
loop_
_entity_poly.entity_id
_entity_poly.type
_entity_poly.pdbx_seq_one_letter_code
_entity_poly.pdbx_strand_id
1 'polypeptide(L)'
;MVQLLNPNTNSYPAKGIPIDYKNEDFVQRIRTLTSDGVDVVFAPIGGGHLLNYYKTLRRGGRLISYGVSAALAVKQGRFLIAASTFALLPLLQIIPDDRLVVWYNIEALKKQHPNWFREDLIKLLNLLAQKQINPIIAERLPLAEVARAHVLLEKSAVSGKLILTCNDG
;
A
#
# COMPACT_ATOMS: atom_id res chain seq x y z
N MET A 1 -3.38 14.70 -4.42
CA MET A 1 -3.08 13.29 -4.08
C MET A 1 -4.31 12.46 -4.44
N VAL A 2 -4.17 11.47 -5.29
CA VAL A 2 -5.24 10.53 -5.65
C VAL A 2 -5.07 9.29 -4.80
N GLN A 3 -6.14 8.79 -4.20
CA GLN A 3 -6.10 7.62 -3.34
C GLN A 3 -7.15 6.60 -3.78
N LEU A 4 -6.73 5.36 -4.00
CA LEU A 4 -7.65 4.25 -4.23
C LEU A 4 -8.30 3.84 -2.90
N LEU A 5 -9.62 3.84 -2.87
CA LEU A 5 -10.41 3.47 -1.69
C LEU A 5 -11.12 2.14 -1.89
N ASN A 6 -11.24 1.40 -0.79
CA ASN A 6 -12.22 0.33 -0.70
C ASN A 6 -13.57 0.96 -0.28
N PRO A 7 -14.66 0.79 -1.06
CA PRO A 7 -15.96 1.42 -0.80
C PRO A 7 -16.60 1.03 0.53
N ASN A 8 -16.13 -0.05 1.16
CA ASN A 8 -16.63 -0.49 2.47
C ASN A 8 -16.03 0.31 3.64
N THR A 9 -15.25 1.38 3.38
CA THR A 9 -14.55 2.11 4.43
C THR A 9 -14.96 3.57 4.44
N ASN A 10 -15.94 3.89 5.28
CA ASN A 10 -16.60 5.22 5.35
C ASN A 10 -15.79 6.32 6.08
N SER A 11 -14.49 6.19 6.31
CA SER A 11 -13.79 7.18 7.12
C SER A 11 -12.32 7.35 6.78
N TYR A 12 -12.04 8.20 5.78
CA TYR A 12 -10.75 8.85 5.69
C TYR A 12 -10.96 10.36 5.53
N PRO A 13 -10.47 11.18 6.46
CA PRO A 13 -10.28 12.60 6.21
C PRO A 13 -9.08 12.75 5.28
N ALA A 14 -9.19 12.24 4.07
CA ALA A 14 -8.12 12.31 3.12
C ALA A 14 -8.19 13.66 2.40
N LYS A 15 -7.10 14.40 2.44
CA LYS A 15 -6.85 15.54 1.55
C LYS A 15 -6.60 15.05 0.10
N GLY A 16 -7.35 14.05 -0.36
CA GLY A 16 -7.18 13.43 -1.66
C GLY A 16 -8.51 13.14 -2.35
N ILE A 17 -8.46 12.85 -3.63
CA ILE A 17 -9.62 12.42 -4.42
C ILE A 17 -9.73 10.91 -4.30
N PRO A 18 -10.81 10.39 -3.68
CA PRO A 18 -11.04 8.95 -3.60
C PRO A 18 -11.45 8.38 -4.96
N ILE A 19 -10.98 7.16 -5.27
CA ILE A 19 -11.36 6.41 -6.46
C ILE A 19 -11.81 5.03 -6.03
N ASP A 20 -13.05 4.66 -6.37
CA ASP A 20 -13.58 3.32 -6.11
C ASP A 20 -13.14 2.33 -7.19
N TYR A 21 -11.98 1.75 -7.00
CA TYR A 21 -11.37 0.82 -7.96
C TYR A 21 -12.17 -0.48 -8.21
N LYS A 22 -13.25 -0.73 -7.46
CA LYS A 22 -14.14 -1.88 -7.68
C LYS A 22 -15.21 -1.59 -8.71
N ASN A 23 -15.66 -0.34 -8.78
CA ASN A 23 -16.79 0.08 -9.60
C ASN A 23 -16.38 1.00 -10.77
N GLU A 24 -15.12 1.49 -10.78
CA GLU A 24 -14.62 2.35 -11.86
C GLU A 24 -13.21 1.95 -12.33
N ASP A 25 -12.89 2.21 -13.57
CA ASP A 25 -11.53 2.09 -14.10
C ASP A 25 -10.67 3.21 -13.53
N PHE A 26 -9.87 2.87 -12.52
CA PHE A 26 -9.03 3.85 -11.85
C PHE A 26 -7.93 4.43 -12.76
N VAL A 27 -7.48 3.69 -13.79
CA VAL A 27 -6.47 4.18 -14.74
C VAL A 27 -7.07 5.32 -15.57
N GLN A 28 -8.26 5.08 -16.13
CA GLN A 28 -8.99 6.09 -16.89
C GLN A 28 -9.36 7.28 -16.01
N ARG A 29 -9.83 7.02 -14.78
CA ARG A 29 -10.20 8.07 -13.83
C ARG A 29 -9.02 8.97 -13.47
N ILE A 30 -7.84 8.39 -13.19
CA ILE A 30 -6.61 9.15 -12.92
C ILE A 30 -6.22 9.98 -14.14
N ARG A 31 -6.29 9.42 -15.35
CA ARG A 31 -5.98 10.16 -16.58
C ARG A 31 -6.92 11.35 -16.81
N THR A 32 -8.18 11.19 -16.49
CA THR A 32 -9.16 12.30 -16.57
C THR A 32 -8.84 13.42 -15.56
N LEU A 33 -8.36 13.06 -14.36
CA LEU A 33 -8.05 14.02 -13.30
C LEU A 33 -6.71 14.74 -13.49
N THR A 34 -5.74 14.12 -14.18
CA THR A 34 -4.35 14.59 -14.22
C THR A 34 -3.83 14.89 -15.62
N SER A 35 -4.61 14.64 -16.67
CA SER A 35 -4.26 14.77 -18.10
C SER A 35 -3.16 13.82 -18.57
N ASP A 36 -1.95 13.90 -18.00
CA ASP A 36 -0.76 13.14 -18.39
C ASP A 36 -0.38 12.03 -17.41
N GLY A 37 -0.97 11.98 -16.24
CA GLY A 37 -0.74 11.00 -15.19
C GLY A 37 -0.21 11.60 -13.89
N VAL A 38 0.19 10.74 -12.94
CA VAL A 38 0.70 11.13 -11.62
C VAL A 38 2.22 11.03 -11.54
N ASP A 39 2.82 11.82 -10.63
CA ASP A 39 4.28 11.82 -10.41
C ASP A 39 4.76 10.56 -9.73
N VAL A 40 4.01 10.06 -8.75
CA VAL A 40 4.41 8.93 -7.90
C VAL A 40 3.22 8.03 -7.62
N VAL A 41 3.45 6.72 -7.71
CA VAL A 41 2.51 5.68 -7.28
C VAL A 41 3.16 4.83 -6.20
N PHE A 42 2.49 4.71 -5.06
CA PHE A 42 2.83 3.78 -4.00
C PHE A 42 1.96 2.52 -4.13
N ALA A 43 2.57 1.38 -4.46
CA ALA A 43 1.89 0.14 -4.81
C ALA A 43 2.11 -0.96 -3.77
N PRO A 44 1.13 -1.21 -2.87
CA PRO A 44 1.22 -2.28 -1.87
C PRO A 44 0.78 -3.65 -2.40
N ILE A 45 0.08 -3.70 -3.54
CA ILE A 45 -0.70 -4.89 -3.93
C ILE A 45 0.13 -5.87 -4.74
N GLY A 46 0.91 -5.41 -5.73
CA GLY A 46 1.68 -6.30 -6.63
C GLY A 46 0.81 -7.03 -7.66
N GLY A 47 1.37 -8.09 -8.27
CA GLY A 47 0.69 -8.88 -9.29
C GLY A 47 0.33 -8.08 -10.54
N GLY A 48 -0.77 -8.45 -11.19
CA GLY A 48 -1.26 -7.79 -12.40
C GLY A 48 -1.61 -6.30 -12.23
N HIS A 49 -1.81 -5.85 -10.99
CA HIS A 49 -2.07 -4.43 -10.70
C HIS A 49 -0.87 -3.53 -10.99
N LEU A 50 0.36 -4.05 -10.99
CA LEU A 50 1.57 -3.27 -11.28
C LEU A 50 1.52 -2.60 -12.65
N LEU A 51 1.04 -3.31 -13.67
CA LEU A 51 0.90 -2.75 -15.01
C LEU A 51 -0.09 -1.59 -15.04
N ASN A 52 -1.20 -1.72 -14.34
CA ASN A 52 -2.20 -0.67 -14.26
C ASN A 52 -1.66 0.55 -13.49
N TYR A 53 -0.94 0.35 -12.40
CA TYR A 53 -0.25 1.42 -11.68
C TYR A 53 0.79 2.12 -12.55
N TYR A 54 1.56 1.36 -13.32
CA TYR A 54 2.53 1.93 -14.26
C TYR A 54 1.85 2.80 -15.33
N LYS A 55 0.71 2.36 -15.87
CA LYS A 55 -0.08 3.13 -16.85
C LYS A 55 -0.60 4.46 -16.29
N THR A 56 -0.75 4.61 -14.98
CA THR A 56 -1.20 5.89 -14.38
C THR A 56 -0.08 6.91 -14.23
N LEU A 57 1.18 6.51 -14.36
CA LEU A 57 2.32 7.42 -14.26
C LEU A 57 2.45 8.32 -15.49
N ARG A 58 2.82 9.58 -15.27
CA ARG A 58 3.35 10.42 -16.34
C ARG A 58 4.78 10.01 -16.74
N ARG A 59 5.31 10.54 -17.82
CA ARG A 59 6.73 10.38 -18.16
C ARG A 59 7.61 10.94 -17.04
N GLY A 60 8.71 10.24 -16.72
CA GLY A 60 9.57 10.59 -15.59
C GLY A 60 8.95 10.32 -14.21
N GLY A 61 7.76 9.74 -14.12
CA GLY A 61 7.11 9.36 -12.87
C GLY A 61 7.74 8.13 -12.22
N ARG A 62 7.35 7.85 -10.96
CA ARG A 62 7.95 6.79 -10.14
C ARG A 62 6.90 5.83 -9.61
N LEU A 63 7.10 4.53 -9.83
CA LEU A 63 6.34 3.45 -9.21
C LEU A 63 7.15 2.85 -8.07
N ILE A 64 6.68 2.99 -6.85
CA ILE A 64 7.30 2.42 -5.65
C ILE A 64 6.45 1.24 -5.20
N SER A 65 6.90 0.03 -5.52
CA SER A 65 6.25 -1.20 -5.09
C SER A 65 6.85 -1.67 -3.76
N TYR A 66 6.02 -1.79 -2.71
CA TYR A 66 6.46 -2.15 -1.36
C TYR A 66 5.69 -3.31 -0.74
N GLY A 67 4.91 -4.01 -1.53
CA GLY A 67 4.14 -5.16 -1.07
C GLY A 67 3.63 -6.05 -2.19
N VAL A 68 3.21 -7.24 -1.79
CA VAL A 68 2.59 -8.27 -2.64
C VAL A 68 1.29 -8.77 -2.02
N SER A 69 0.50 -7.85 -1.45
CA SER A 69 -0.71 -8.21 -0.69
C SER A 69 -1.75 -8.97 -1.53
N ALA A 70 -1.75 -8.80 -2.87
CA ALA A 70 -2.56 -9.64 -3.76
C ALA A 70 -2.26 -11.14 -3.60
N ALA A 71 -1.02 -11.52 -3.32
CA ALA A 71 -0.66 -12.91 -3.07
C ALA A 71 -1.25 -13.45 -1.75
N LEU A 72 -1.49 -12.57 -0.78
CA LEU A 72 -2.08 -12.94 0.51
C LEU A 72 -3.60 -13.11 0.42
N ALA A 73 -4.25 -12.44 -0.54
CA ALA A 73 -5.70 -12.47 -0.72
C ALA A 73 -6.23 -13.77 -1.35
N VAL A 74 -5.35 -14.60 -1.90
CA VAL A 74 -5.75 -15.85 -2.57
C VAL A 74 -5.22 -17.08 -1.84
N LYS A 75 -6.05 -18.14 -1.78
CA LYS A 75 -5.63 -19.41 -1.17
C LYS A 75 -4.74 -20.26 -2.08
N GLN A 76 -4.98 -20.18 -3.40
CA GLN A 76 -4.19 -20.90 -4.41
C GLN A 76 -3.50 -19.90 -5.34
N GLY A 77 -2.33 -20.27 -5.83
CA GLY A 77 -1.58 -19.44 -6.78
C GLY A 77 -0.81 -18.26 -6.15
N ARG A 78 -0.66 -18.18 -4.83
CA ARG A 78 0.12 -17.13 -4.14
C ARG A 78 1.51 -16.95 -4.74
N PHE A 79 2.18 -18.06 -5.00
CA PHE A 79 3.52 -18.07 -5.58
C PHE A 79 3.53 -17.47 -6.99
N LEU A 80 2.53 -17.79 -7.82
CA LEU A 80 2.43 -17.24 -9.17
C LEU A 80 2.21 -15.72 -9.16
N ILE A 81 1.39 -15.23 -8.24
CA ILE A 81 1.16 -13.78 -8.10
C ILE A 81 2.42 -13.07 -7.61
N ALA A 82 3.12 -13.64 -6.62
CA ALA A 82 4.38 -13.08 -6.17
C ALA A 82 5.44 -13.13 -7.29
N ALA A 83 5.59 -14.26 -7.96
CA ALA A 83 6.51 -14.45 -9.08
C ALA A 83 6.21 -13.47 -10.23
N SER A 84 4.94 -13.26 -10.58
CA SER A 84 4.55 -12.29 -11.61
C SER A 84 4.92 -10.86 -11.22
N THR A 85 4.81 -10.50 -9.94
CA THR A 85 5.26 -9.20 -9.43
C THR A 85 6.76 -8.99 -9.70
N PHE A 86 7.58 -9.96 -9.27
CA PHE A 86 9.04 -9.86 -9.41
C PHE A 86 9.51 -9.99 -10.86
N ALA A 87 8.77 -10.68 -11.72
CA ALA A 87 9.06 -10.74 -13.14
C ALA A 87 8.68 -9.43 -13.87
N LEU A 88 7.58 -8.79 -13.50
CA LEU A 88 7.12 -7.55 -14.13
C LEU A 88 7.99 -6.34 -13.77
N LEU A 89 8.51 -6.26 -12.55
CA LEU A 89 9.30 -5.11 -12.11
C LEU A 89 10.49 -4.80 -13.06
N PRO A 90 11.39 -5.74 -13.38
CA PRO A 90 12.48 -5.47 -14.31
C PRO A 90 12.01 -5.22 -15.74
N LEU A 91 10.94 -5.89 -16.18
CA LEU A 91 10.38 -5.66 -17.52
C LEU A 91 9.87 -4.22 -17.68
N LEU A 92 9.23 -3.68 -16.65
CA LEU A 92 8.76 -2.29 -16.67
C LEU A 92 9.92 -1.28 -16.67
N GLN A 93 11.08 -1.62 -16.11
CA GLN A 93 12.27 -0.75 -16.13
C GLN A 93 12.95 -0.65 -17.50
N ILE A 94 12.73 -1.64 -18.39
CA ILE A 94 13.35 -1.64 -19.73
C ILE A 94 12.61 -0.71 -20.69
N ILE A 95 11.37 -0.30 -20.35
CA ILE A 95 10.58 0.59 -21.21
C ILE A 95 11.25 1.97 -21.27
N PRO A 96 11.60 2.48 -22.47
CA PRO A 96 12.36 3.71 -22.63
C PRO A 96 11.44 4.94 -22.54
N ASP A 97 10.83 5.18 -21.38
CA ASP A 97 9.87 6.26 -21.17
C ASP A 97 10.18 7.12 -19.94
N ASP A 98 11.41 7.02 -19.43
CA ASP A 98 11.95 7.77 -18.28
C ASP A 98 11.22 7.48 -16.96
N ARG A 99 10.32 6.49 -16.91
CA ARG A 99 9.66 6.08 -15.66
C ARG A 99 10.59 5.21 -14.83
N LEU A 100 10.61 5.45 -13.52
CA LEU A 100 11.40 4.67 -12.59
C LEU A 100 10.52 3.70 -11.82
N VAL A 101 10.87 2.42 -11.83
CA VAL A 101 10.21 1.38 -11.03
C VAL A 101 11.14 0.93 -9.92
N VAL A 102 10.69 1.03 -8.67
CA VAL A 102 11.47 0.70 -7.48
C VAL A 102 10.75 -0.37 -6.67
N TRP A 103 11.47 -1.41 -6.31
CA TRP A 103 11.06 -2.33 -5.25
C TRP A 103 11.60 -1.86 -3.91
N TYR A 104 10.71 -1.46 -3.00
CA TYR A 104 11.06 -1.05 -1.66
C TYR A 104 10.90 -2.22 -0.68
N ASN A 105 12.01 -2.70 -0.13
CA ASN A 105 12.04 -3.78 0.84
C ASN A 105 12.55 -3.25 2.19
N ILE A 106 11.63 -3.00 3.12
CA ILE A 106 11.94 -2.47 4.45
C ILE A 106 12.83 -3.42 5.26
N GLU A 107 12.67 -4.74 5.13
CA GLU A 107 13.48 -5.71 5.86
C GLU A 107 14.94 -5.71 5.39
N ALA A 108 15.15 -5.59 4.08
CA ALA A 108 16.49 -5.46 3.53
C ALA A 108 17.15 -4.14 3.98
N LEU A 109 16.42 -3.03 3.91
CA LEU A 109 16.91 -1.72 4.36
C LEU A 109 17.23 -1.70 5.85
N LYS A 110 16.38 -2.29 6.69
CA LYS A 110 16.61 -2.42 8.12
C LYS A 110 17.90 -3.21 8.44
N LYS A 111 18.18 -4.26 7.66
CA LYS A 111 19.43 -5.05 7.83
C LYS A 111 20.66 -4.27 7.36
N GLN A 112 20.55 -3.56 6.24
CA GLN A 112 21.67 -2.79 5.67
C GLN A 112 21.93 -1.48 6.42
N HIS A 113 20.87 -0.82 6.87
CA HIS A 113 20.90 0.50 7.48
C HIS A 113 20.05 0.57 8.75
N PRO A 114 20.43 -0.15 9.84
CA PRO A 114 19.63 -0.23 11.06
C PRO A 114 19.43 1.14 11.73
N ASN A 115 20.38 2.06 11.57
CA ASN A 115 20.27 3.43 12.11
C ASN A 115 19.16 4.21 11.40
N TRP A 116 19.04 4.13 10.09
CA TRP A 116 17.96 4.80 9.34
C TRP A 116 16.58 4.33 9.80
N PHE A 117 16.44 3.02 9.97
CA PHE A 117 15.18 2.46 10.49
C PHE A 117 14.84 3.01 11.88
N ARG A 118 15.84 3.11 12.77
CA ARG A 118 15.65 3.67 14.13
C ARG A 118 15.29 5.16 14.09
N GLU A 119 15.97 5.94 13.28
CA GLU A 119 15.70 7.38 13.11
C GLU A 119 14.29 7.61 12.56
N ASP A 120 13.88 6.86 11.54
CA ASP A 120 12.55 6.96 10.96
C ASP A 120 11.46 6.57 11.95
N LEU A 121 11.69 5.51 12.74
CA LEU A 121 10.77 5.10 13.80
C LEU A 121 10.61 6.20 14.85
N ILE A 122 11.71 6.80 15.31
CA ILE A 122 11.68 7.91 16.27
C ILE A 122 10.90 9.10 15.70
N LYS A 123 11.15 9.48 14.44
CA LYS A 123 10.41 10.55 13.77
C LYS A 123 8.90 10.25 13.70
N LEU A 124 8.52 9.04 13.33
CA LEU A 124 7.11 8.63 13.27
C LEU A 124 6.45 8.67 14.65
N LEU A 125 7.13 8.21 15.70
CA LEU A 125 6.61 8.26 17.07
C LEU A 125 6.44 9.71 17.56
N ASN A 126 7.39 10.59 17.22
CA ASN A 126 7.29 12.02 17.53
C ASN A 126 6.12 12.69 16.83
N LEU A 127 5.92 12.39 15.53
CA LEU A 127 4.77 12.88 14.77
C LEU A 127 3.44 12.41 15.37
N LEU A 128 3.40 11.16 15.83
CA LEU A 128 2.23 10.60 16.53
C LEU A 128 1.98 11.30 17.85
N ALA A 129 3.01 11.48 18.68
CA ALA A 129 2.92 12.18 19.98
C ALA A 129 2.46 13.63 19.82
N GLN A 130 2.91 14.30 18.77
CA GLN A 130 2.52 15.68 18.41
C GLN A 130 1.16 15.76 17.69
N LYS A 131 0.47 14.64 17.49
CA LYS A 131 -0.82 14.55 16.76
C LYS A 131 -0.73 15.08 15.32
N GLN A 132 0.46 15.10 14.71
CA GLN A 132 0.65 15.47 13.31
C GLN A 132 0.24 14.32 12.37
N ILE A 133 0.33 13.08 12.84
CA ILE A 133 -0.27 11.91 12.23
C ILE A 133 -1.30 11.31 13.19
N ASN A 134 -2.43 10.86 12.63
CA ASN A 134 -3.56 10.33 13.41
C ASN A 134 -4.02 9.01 12.75
N PRO A 135 -3.39 7.87 13.06
CA PRO A 135 -3.81 6.58 12.53
C PRO A 135 -5.20 6.22 13.06
N ILE A 136 -6.08 5.83 12.15
CA ILE A 136 -7.41 5.34 12.54
C ILE A 136 -7.24 3.98 13.19
N ILE A 137 -7.65 3.86 14.45
CA ILE A 137 -7.73 2.59 15.17
C ILE A 137 -9.17 2.11 15.05
N ALA A 138 -9.37 1.02 14.31
CA ALA A 138 -10.68 0.45 14.11
C ALA A 138 -11.13 -0.35 15.33
N GLU A 139 -10.22 -1.16 15.89
CA GLU A 139 -10.52 -1.98 17.07
C GLU A 139 -9.24 -2.27 17.87
N ARG A 140 -9.40 -2.42 19.19
CA ARG A 140 -8.38 -2.96 20.09
C ARG A 140 -8.84 -4.33 20.56
N LEU A 141 -8.01 -5.35 20.39
CA LEU A 141 -8.30 -6.73 20.72
C LEU A 141 -7.26 -7.27 21.70
N PRO A 142 -7.65 -8.10 22.67
CA PRO A 142 -6.67 -8.87 23.44
C PRO A 142 -5.81 -9.73 22.52
N LEU A 143 -4.54 -9.95 22.90
CA LEU A 143 -3.63 -10.80 22.11
C LEU A 143 -4.21 -12.21 21.88
N ALA A 144 -4.98 -12.73 22.81
CA ALA A 144 -5.67 -14.01 22.69
C ALA A 144 -6.65 -14.08 21.50
N GLU A 145 -7.15 -12.91 21.02
CA GLU A 145 -8.06 -12.83 19.86
C GLU A 145 -7.33 -12.60 18.54
N VAL A 146 -6.03 -12.85 18.45
CA VAL A 146 -5.24 -12.66 17.21
C VAL A 146 -5.85 -13.40 16.00
N ALA A 147 -6.42 -14.57 16.20
CA ALA A 147 -7.09 -15.32 15.12
C ALA A 147 -8.29 -14.54 14.54
N ARG A 148 -9.09 -13.89 15.40
CA ARG A 148 -10.18 -13.00 14.98
C ARG A 148 -9.66 -11.80 14.20
N ALA A 149 -8.56 -11.19 14.66
CA ALA A 149 -7.93 -10.08 13.97
C ALA A 149 -7.52 -10.46 12.54
N HIS A 150 -6.92 -11.64 12.35
CA HIS A 150 -6.56 -12.15 11.02
C HIS A 150 -7.77 -12.35 10.12
N VAL A 151 -8.86 -12.94 10.62
CA VAL A 151 -10.09 -13.12 9.85
C VAL A 151 -10.68 -11.78 9.40
N LEU A 152 -10.67 -10.76 10.26
CA LEU A 152 -11.14 -9.42 9.92
C LEU A 152 -10.29 -8.77 8.81
N LEU A 153 -8.97 -8.92 8.88
CA LEU A 153 -8.05 -8.41 7.86
C LEU A 153 -8.23 -9.14 6.51
N GLU A 154 -8.33 -10.48 6.53
CA GLU A 154 -8.53 -11.27 5.31
C GLU A 154 -9.83 -10.92 4.58
N LYS A 155 -10.89 -10.64 5.33
CA LYS A 155 -12.19 -10.22 4.76
C LYS A 155 -12.22 -8.77 4.30
N SER A 156 -11.12 -8.02 4.49
CA SER A 156 -11.09 -6.56 4.26
C SER A 156 -12.26 -5.84 4.95
N ALA A 157 -12.67 -6.34 6.12
CA ALA A 157 -13.84 -5.84 6.86
C ALA A 157 -13.51 -4.66 7.77
N VAL A 158 -12.24 -4.26 7.81
CA VAL A 158 -11.74 -3.25 8.75
C VAL A 158 -11.19 -2.05 8.01
N SER A 159 -11.64 -0.86 8.40
CA SER A 159 -11.05 0.41 7.98
C SER A 159 -10.20 0.99 9.09
N GLY A 160 -8.88 0.91 8.96
CA GLY A 160 -7.93 1.38 9.95
C GLY A 160 -7.01 0.28 10.46
N LYS A 161 -6.47 0.48 11.66
CA LYS A 161 -5.53 -0.46 12.30
C LYS A 161 -6.25 -1.31 13.34
N LEU A 162 -5.95 -2.59 13.38
CA LEU A 162 -6.25 -3.46 14.52
C LEU A 162 -5.04 -3.42 15.45
N ILE A 163 -5.28 -3.15 16.72
CA ILE A 163 -4.27 -3.13 17.76
C ILE A 163 -4.48 -4.34 18.65
N LEU A 164 -3.43 -5.16 18.80
CA LEU A 164 -3.43 -6.24 19.79
C LEU A 164 -2.81 -5.74 21.09
N THR A 165 -3.51 -5.94 22.20
CA THR A 165 -3.05 -5.55 23.54
C THR A 165 -2.56 -6.78 24.30
N CYS A 166 -1.41 -6.66 24.99
CA CYS A 166 -0.83 -7.75 25.77
C CYS A 166 -1.37 -7.79 27.20
N ASN A 167 -2.03 -6.72 27.64
CA ASN A 167 -2.65 -6.68 28.97
C ASN A 167 -4.16 -6.75 28.80
N ASP A 168 -4.77 -7.65 29.54
CA ASP A 168 -6.21 -7.59 29.82
C ASP A 168 -6.40 -6.33 30.65
N GLY A 169 -6.85 -5.24 29.99
CA GLY A 169 -6.94 -3.89 30.53
C GLY A 169 -7.89 -3.74 31.71
#